data_1cc0722d3c0557011715c78b1e2f3f5e
#
_entry.id   1cc0722d3c0557011715c78b1e2f3f5e
#
_cell.length_a   1.000
_cell.length_b   1.000
_cell.length_c   1.000
_cell.angle_alpha   90.00
_cell.angle_beta   90.00
_cell.angle_gamma   90.00
#
_symmetry.space_group_name_H-M   'P 1'
#
loop_
_entity.id
_entity.type
_entity.pdbx_description
1 polymer ?
#
loop_
_entity_poly.entity_id
_entity_poly.type
_entity_poly.pdbx_seq_one_letter_code
_entity_poly.pdbx_strand_id
1 'polypeptide(L)'
;MHALALDHLRRTDPELAKVIDEVGPCELTPRAGGTHFDALVRAIVYQQLSGKAAATIHGRFEGLYGDRAPKPDEVLATSDERLRSVGLSRQKIASIKDLAGKVSSGEVAIDALDTMPDDEVIASLIRVRGIGRWSAQMFLMFRLARPNILPDLDLGVQKGIQHAYGLPKLPTSKDVLRIGERWGPFASVASWYMWRVLELPRVMQQQSVSRSAARTARKTSAPKAGKSAARKGASRKKATTRKAATRTTKASRKPR
;
A
#
# COMPACT_ATOMS: atom_id res chain seq x y z
N MET A 1 -10.10 18.93 -4.76
CA MET A 1 -10.12 17.53 -4.27
C MET A 1 -9.35 17.38 -2.95
N HIS A 2 -8.11 17.88 -2.82
CA HIS A 2 -7.28 17.68 -1.62
C HIS A 2 -7.88 18.33 -0.35
N ALA A 3 -8.50 19.50 -0.41
CA ALA A 3 -9.07 20.13 0.79
C ALA A 3 -10.10 19.25 1.51
N LEU A 4 -11.03 18.64 0.78
CA LEU A 4 -12.01 17.71 1.34
C LEU A 4 -11.33 16.44 1.92
N ALA A 5 -10.33 15.92 1.21
CA ALA A 5 -9.57 14.76 1.69
C ALA A 5 -8.84 15.08 3.00
N LEU A 6 -8.18 16.23 3.09
CA LEU A 6 -7.43 16.65 4.27
C LEU A 6 -8.36 16.88 5.47
N ASP A 7 -9.51 17.50 5.27
CA ASP A 7 -10.50 17.69 6.33
C ASP A 7 -11.03 16.34 6.86
N HIS A 8 -11.37 15.41 5.96
CA HIS A 8 -11.78 14.06 6.33
C HIS A 8 -10.68 13.33 7.12
N LEU A 9 -9.45 13.27 6.58
CA LEU A 9 -8.35 12.52 7.18
C LEU A 9 -7.94 13.08 8.55
N ARG A 10 -7.98 14.40 8.73
CA ARG A 10 -7.72 15.03 10.04
C ARG A 10 -8.76 14.66 11.10
N ARG A 11 -10.02 14.53 10.71
CA ARG A 11 -11.11 14.17 11.64
C ARG A 11 -11.09 12.68 11.99
N THR A 12 -10.77 11.83 11.03
CA THR A 12 -10.88 10.37 11.21
C THR A 12 -9.61 9.74 11.80
N ASP A 13 -8.44 10.38 11.63
CA ASP A 13 -7.16 9.84 12.07
C ASP A 13 -6.24 10.89 12.70
N PRO A 14 -6.21 10.97 14.05
CA PRO A 14 -5.37 11.95 14.77
C PRO A 14 -3.87 11.77 14.57
N GLU A 15 -3.37 10.56 14.27
CA GLU A 15 -1.94 10.35 14.00
C GLU A 15 -1.59 10.83 12.60
N LEU A 16 -2.44 10.55 11.62
CA LEU A 16 -2.29 11.09 10.26
C LEU A 16 -2.46 12.62 10.24
N ALA A 17 -3.34 13.20 11.09
CA ALA A 17 -3.48 14.64 11.20
C ALA A 17 -2.15 15.33 11.55
N LYS A 18 -1.34 14.76 12.47
CA LYS A 18 -0.01 15.27 12.81
C LYS A 18 0.94 15.21 11.61
N VAL A 19 0.91 14.10 10.88
CA VAL A 19 1.72 13.95 9.66
C VAL A 19 1.34 15.02 8.63
N ILE A 20 0.05 15.28 8.44
CA ILE A 20 -0.43 16.32 7.54
C ILE A 20 0.09 17.71 7.97
N ASP A 21 0.11 17.99 9.28
CA ASP A 21 0.62 19.26 9.80
C ASP A 21 2.14 19.40 9.65
N GLU A 22 2.88 18.30 9.78
CA GLU A 22 4.35 18.29 9.62
C GLU A 22 4.78 18.35 8.16
N VAL A 23 4.10 17.64 7.26
CA VAL A 23 4.43 17.56 5.82
C VAL A 23 3.94 18.79 5.06
N GLY A 24 2.80 19.36 5.46
CA GLY A 24 2.18 20.48 4.77
C GLY A 24 1.21 20.08 3.63
N PRO A 25 1.04 20.93 2.61
CA PRO A 25 0.07 20.71 1.54
C PRO A 25 0.27 19.43 0.76
N CYS A 26 -0.82 18.80 0.35
CA CYS A 26 -0.77 17.61 -0.50
C CYS A 26 -0.44 18.00 -1.94
N GLU A 27 0.64 17.42 -2.48
CA GLU A 27 1.10 17.61 -3.85
C GLU A 27 0.87 16.36 -4.72
N LEU A 28 0.00 15.46 -4.28
CA LEU A 28 -0.38 14.30 -5.08
C LEU A 28 -1.08 14.74 -6.35
N THR A 29 -0.36 14.72 -7.46
CA THR A 29 -0.91 15.09 -8.77
C THR A 29 -0.84 13.90 -9.71
N PRO A 30 -1.93 13.60 -10.42
CA PRO A 30 -1.90 12.61 -11.49
C PRO A 30 -0.96 13.06 -12.60
N ARG A 31 -0.32 12.12 -13.24
CA ARG A 31 0.51 12.42 -14.42
C ARG A 31 -0.38 12.75 -15.60
N ALA A 32 -0.29 13.99 -16.05
CA ALA A 32 -0.95 14.46 -17.26
C ALA A 32 -0.19 13.99 -18.51
N GLY A 33 -0.91 13.90 -19.64
CA GLY A 33 -0.36 13.59 -20.96
C GLY A 33 -0.13 12.09 -21.22
N GLY A 34 0.15 11.76 -22.48
CA GLY A 34 0.33 10.39 -22.97
C GLY A 34 -0.94 9.52 -22.89
N THR A 35 -0.84 8.31 -23.37
CA THR A 35 -1.91 7.31 -23.32
C THR A 35 -1.78 6.43 -22.07
N HIS A 36 -2.79 5.64 -21.75
CA HIS A 36 -2.69 4.61 -20.69
C HIS A 36 -1.64 3.55 -21.04
N PHE A 37 -1.52 3.20 -22.30
CA PHE A 37 -0.49 2.29 -22.79
C PHE A 37 0.92 2.85 -22.50
N ASP A 38 1.17 4.10 -22.83
CA ASP A 38 2.44 4.77 -22.52
C ASP A 38 2.74 4.79 -21.00
N ALA A 39 1.75 5.13 -20.19
CA ALA A 39 1.91 5.12 -18.74
C ALA A 39 2.31 3.74 -18.18
N LEU A 40 1.74 2.66 -18.73
CA LEU A 40 2.08 1.28 -18.34
C LEU A 40 3.46 0.86 -18.87
N VAL A 41 3.81 1.21 -20.11
CA VAL A 41 5.16 0.99 -20.66
C VAL A 41 6.19 1.71 -19.79
N ARG A 42 5.96 2.98 -19.48
CA ARG A 42 6.81 3.75 -18.59
C ARG A 42 6.94 3.07 -17.22
N ALA A 43 5.86 2.61 -16.62
CA ALA A 43 5.89 1.90 -15.35
C ALA A 43 6.80 0.66 -15.42
N ILE A 44 6.72 -0.15 -16.47
CA ILE A 44 7.58 -1.32 -16.70
C ILE A 44 9.05 -0.89 -16.86
N VAL A 45 9.33 0.17 -17.62
CA VAL A 45 10.70 0.67 -17.82
C VAL A 45 11.33 1.12 -16.51
N TYR A 46 10.55 1.78 -15.64
CA TYR A 46 11.05 2.34 -14.38
C TYR A 46 11.25 1.31 -13.27
N GLN A 47 10.73 0.09 -13.39
CA GLN A 47 10.94 -0.96 -12.36
C GLN A 47 12.42 -1.22 -12.11
N GLN A 48 12.83 -1.22 -10.84
CA GLN A 48 14.19 -1.56 -10.37
C GLN A 48 15.32 -0.68 -10.96
N LEU A 49 15.01 0.52 -11.38
CA LEU A 49 15.99 1.50 -11.88
C LEU A 49 15.91 2.79 -11.08
N SER A 50 17.04 3.53 -11.04
CA SER A 50 16.99 4.92 -10.59
C SER A 50 16.21 5.77 -11.59
N GLY A 51 15.54 6.82 -11.11
CA GLY A 51 14.74 7.71 -11.95
C GLY A 51 15.51 8.25 -13.17
N LYS A 52 16.79 8.62 -12.99
CA LYS A 52 17.66 9.12 -14.08
C LYS A 52 17.93 8.06 -15.15
N ALA A 53 18.29 6.84 -14.72
CA ALA A 53 18.55 5.75 -15.66
C ALA A 53 17.28 5.35 -16.42
N ALA A 54 16.15 5.25 -15.71
CA ALA A 54 14.86 4.93 -16.32
C ALA A 54 14.42 5.99 -17.34
N ALA A 55 14.57 7.28 -17.00
CA ALA A 55 14.23 8.37 -17.92
C ALA A 55 15.08 8.32 -19.19
N THR A 56 16.37 8.03 -19.08
CA THR A 56 17.27 7.90 -20.25
C THR A 56 16.83 6.74 -21.16
N ILE A 57 16.51 5.57 -20.57
CA ILE A 57 16.07 4.40 -21.35
C ILE A 57 14.71 4.67 -21.98
N HIS A 58 13.77 5.27 -21.25
CA HIS A 58 12.45 5.61 -21.77
C HIS A 58 12.52 6.61 -22.93
N GLY A 59 13.31 7.68 -22.79
CA GLY A 59 13.50 8.64 -23.89
C GLY A 59 14.12 8.01 -25.14
N ARG A 60 15.13 7.12 -24.98
CA ARG A 60 15.68 6.36 -26.12
C ARG A 60 14.65 5.42 -26.74
N PHE A 61 13.78 4.83 -25.93
CA PHE A 61 12.67 4.00 -26.42
C PHE A 61 11.68 4.83 -27.26
N GLU A 62 11.26 6.01 -26.77
CA GLU A 62 10.41 6.92 -27.55
C GLU A 62 11.10 7.41 -28.84
N GLY A 63 12.42 7.62 -28.78
CA GLY A 63 13.24 7.99 -29.96
C GLY A 63 13.19 6.96 -31.09
N LEU A 64 12.90 5.67 -30.84
CA LEU A 64 12.66 4.67 -31.87
C LEU A 64 11.41 4.97 -32.72
N TYR A 65 10.51 5.80 -32.19
CA TYR A 65 9.19 6.10 -32.77
C TYR A 65 8.99 7.59 -33.05
N GLY A 66 10.10 8.35 -33.20
CA GLY A 66 10.05 9.79 -33.52
C GLY A 66 9.71 10.65 -32.31
N ASP A 67 10.34 10.35 -31.17
CA ASP A 67 10.20 11.06 -29.89
C ASP A 67 8.76 11.17 -29.38
N ARG A 68 7.98 10.12 -29.63
CA ARG A 68 6.61 9.97 -29.13
C ARG A 68 6.37 8.59 -28.54
N ALA A 69 5.31 8.47 -27.78
CA ALA A 69 4.81 7.19 -27.31
C ALA A 69 4.36 6.31 -28.51
N PRO A 70 4.85 5.06 -28.62
CA PRO A 70 4.42 4.15 -29.67
C PRO A 70 3.01 3.62 -29.45
N LYS A 71 2.38 3.19 -30.53
CA LYS A 71 1.16 2.36 -30.48
C LYS A 71 1.54 0.90 -30.17
N PRO A 72 0.61 0.10 -29.61
CA PRO A 72 0.87 -1.32 -29.34
C PRO A 72 1.42 -2.09 -30.56
N ASP A 73 0.83 -1.93 -31.73
CA ASP A 73 1.24 -2.65 -32.95
C ASP A 73 2.66 -2.24 -33.44
N GLU A 74 3.06 -0.99 -33.22
CA GLU A 74 4.42 -0.54 -33.55
C GLU A 74 5.45 -1.24 -32.65
N VAL A 75 5.11 -1.44 -31.37
CA VAL A 75 5.95 -2.18 -30.41
C VAL A 75 6.07 -3.65 -30.81
N LEU A 76 4.96 -4.28 -31.23
CA LEU A 76 4.95 -5.66 -31.69
C LEU A 76 5.78 -5.86 -32.93
N ALA A 77 5.73 -4.90 -33.86
CA ALA A 77 6.52 -4.93 -35.12
C ALA A 77 8.02 -4.64 -34.92
N THR A 78 8.42 -4.08 -33.76
CA THR A 78 9.83 -3.76 -33.48
C THR A 78 10.57 -5.01 -33.00
N SER A 79 11.76 -5.29 -33.60
CA SER A 79 12.56 -6.45 -33.20
C SER A 79 13.12 -6.32 -31.78
N ASP A 80 13.37 -7.45 -31.14
CA ASP A 80 13.93 -7.49 -29.78
C ASP A 80 15.32 -6.87 -29.72
N GLU A 81 16.15 -7.03 -30.81
CA GLU A 81 17.47 -6.45 -30.91
C GLU A 81 17.38 -4.92 -30.87
N ARG A 82 16.41 -4.35 -31.61
CA ARG A 82 16.19 -2.89 -31.64
C ARG A 82 15.71 -2.37 -30.31
N LEU A 83 14.83 -3.10 -29.60
CA LEU A 83 14.40 -2.77 -28.26
C LEU A 83 15.54 -2.91 -27.23
N ARG A 84 16.46 -3.86 -27.41
CA ARG A 84 17.64 -4.00 -26.56
C ARG A 84 18.65 -2.87 -26.75
N SER A 85 18.82 -2.36 -27.98
CA SER A 85 19.80 -1.30 -28.27
C SER A 85 19.53 0.00 -27.50
N VAL A 86 18.29 0.24 -27.08
CA VAL A 86 17.92 1.41 -26.26
C VAL A 86 18.12 1.20 -24.74
N GLY A 87 18.55 -0.02 -24.32
CA GLY A 87 18.86 -0.34 -22.93
C GLY A 87 17.77 -1.13 -22.19
N LEU A 88 16.76 -1.65 -22.89
CA LEU A 88 15.76 -2.51 -22.27
C LEU A 88 16.32 -3.91 -21.98
N SER A 89 16.06 -4.44 -20.79
CA SER A 89 16.38 -5.84 -20.46
C SER A 89 15.43 -6.80 -21.20
N ARG A 90 15.86 -8.06 -21.36
CA ARG A 90 14.99 -9.11 -21.97
C ARG A 90 13.64 -9.23 -21.25
N GLN A 91 13.65 -9.13 -19.94
CA GLN A 91 12.43 -9.21 -19.13
C GLN A 91 11.49 -8.03 -19.44
N LYS A 92 12.01 -6.81 -19.51
CA LYS A 92 11.20 -5.61 -19.85
C LYS A 92 10.65 -5.67 -21.26
N ILE A 93 11.43 -6.12 -22.22
CA ILE A 93 10.97 -6.33 -23.61
C ILE A 93 9.80 -7.33 -23.62
N ALA A 94 9.96 -8.48 -22.97
CA ALA A 94 8.89 -9.46 -22.90
C ALA A 94 7.62 -8.91 -22.21
N SER A 95 7.77 -8.09 -21.17
CA SER A 95 6.64 -7.46 -20.49
C SER A 95 5.95 -6.40 -21.35
N ILE A 96 6.72 -5.56 -22.04
CA ILE A 96 6.18 -4.51 -22.93
C ILE A 96 5.47 -5.13 -24.15
N LYS A 97 6.04 -6.18 -24.74
CA LYS A 97 5.40 -6.91 -25.85
C LYS A 97 4.15 -7.67 -25.40
N ASP A 98 4.16 -8.27 -24.22
CA ASP A 98 2.97 -8.92 -23.65
C ASP A 98 1.84 -7.90 -23.41
N LEU A 99 2.17 -6.73 -22.86
CA LEU A 99 1.21 -5.63 -22.73
C LEU A 99 0.66 -5.21 -24.10
N ALA A 100 1.54 -4.99 -25.07
CA ALA A 100 1.15 -4.58 -26.42
C ALA A 100 0.23 -5.62 -27.09
N GLY A 101 0.56 -6.92 -27.00
CA GLY A 101 -0.26 -8.00 -27.54
C GLY A 101 -1.65 -8.07 -26.91
N LYS A 102 -1.72 -7.93 -25.57
CA LYS A 102 -2.99 -7.96 -24.85
C LYS A 102 -3.89 -6.75 -25.11
N VAL A 103 -3.28 -5.59 -25.35
CA VAL A 103 -4.03 -4.40 -25.76
C VAL A 103 -4.52 -4.54 -27.21
N SER A 104 -3.68 -4.98 -28.15
CA SER A 104 -4.08 -5.18 -29.56
C SER A 104 -5.14 -6.27 -29.72
N SER A 105 -5.12 -7.31 -28.88
CA SER A 105 -6.15 -8.36 -28.90
C SER A 105 -7.44 -7.99 -28.19
N GLY A 106 -7.47 -6.87 -27.44
CA GLY A 106 -8.61 -6.49 -26.59
C GLY A 106 -8.71 -7.24 -25.26
N GLU A 107 -7.73 -8.11 -24.91
CA GLU A 107 -7.69 -8.79 -23.62
C GLU A 107 -7.52 -7.78 -22.46
N VAL A 108 -6.81 -6.69 -22.69
CA VAL A 108 -6.76 -5.51 -21.84
C VAL A 108 -7.45 -4.36 -22.60
N ALA A 109 -8.68 -4.06 -22.18
CA ALA A 109 -9.48 -2.97 -22.73
C ALA A 109 -8.96 -1.62 -22.23
N ILE A 110 -7.81 -1.18 -22.79
CA ILE A 110 -7.02 -0.04 -22.32
C ILE A 110 -7.82 1.26 -22.25
N ASP A 111 -8.74 1.47 -23.19
CA ASP A 111 -9.55 2.69 -23.31
C ASP A 111 -10.75 2.69 -22.34
N ALA A 112 -11.08 1.54 -21.76
CA ALA A 112 -12.16 1.42 -20.77
C ALA A 112 -11.70 1.63 -19.31
N LEU A 113 -10.39 1.68 -19.05
CA LEU A 113 -9.83 1.73 -17.70
C LEU A 113 -10.30 2.93 -16.89
N ASP A 114 -10.61 4.07 -17.53
CA ASP A 114 -11.09 5.26 -16.84
C ASP A 114 -12.45 5.06 -16.16
N THR A 115 -13.32 4.23 -16.74
CA THR A 115 -14.68 3.98 -16.26
C THR A 115 -14.84 2.67 -15.51
N MET A 116 -13.82 1.82 -15.55
CA MET A 116 -13.82 0.50 -14.92
C MET A 116 -13.66 0.61 -13.39
N PRO A 117 -14.33 -0.23 -12.58
CA PRO A 117 -14.07 -0.34 -11.14
C PRO A 117 -12.61 -0.67 -10.83
N ASP A 118 -12.11 -0.20 -9.67
CA ASP A 118 -10.68 -0.32 -9.31
C ASP A 118 -10.18 -1.76 -9.23
N ASP A 119 -10.99 -2.68 -8.73
CA ASP A 119 -10.69 -4.11 -8.64
C ASP A 119 -10.66 -4.79 -10.02
N GLU A 120 -11.51 -4.37 -10.93
CA GLU A 120 -11.50 -4.83 -12.32
C GLU A 120 -10.27 -4.32 -13.08
N VAL A 121 -9.87 -3.05 -12.88
CA VAL A 121 -8.62 -2.51 -13.41
C VAL A 121 -7.43 -3.33 -12.92
N ILE A 122 -7.37 -3.62 -11.61
CA ILE A 122 -6.30 -4.45 -11.03
C ILE A 122 -6.32 -5.84 -11.68
N ALA A 123 -7.49 -6.50 -11.74
CA ALA A 123 -7.64 -7.83 -12.32
C ALA A 123 -7.23 -7.89 -13.80
N SER A 124 -7.54 -6.84 -14.56
CA SER A 124 -7.13 -6.71 -15.96
C SER A 124 -5.61 -6.54 -16.09
N LEU A 125 -5.02 -5.62 -15.33
CA LEU A 125 -3.60 -5.27 -15.47
C LEU A 125 -2.65 -6.35 -14.96
N ILE A 126 -3.01 -7.12 -13.93
CA ILE A 126 -2.16 -8.21 -13.42
C ILE A 126 -2.04 -9.40 -14.39
N ARG A 127 -2.86 -9.48 -15.43
CA ARG A 127 -2.68 -10.44 -16.53
C ARG A 127 -1.44 -10.15 -17.35
N VAL A 128 -0.97 -8.89 -17.34
CA VAL A 128 0.22 -8.47 -18.09
C VAL A 128 1.47 -8.92 -17.36
N ARG A 129 2.36 -9.59 -18.10
CA ARG A 129 3.64 -10.03 -17.56
C ARG A 129 4.41 -8.85 -16.93
N GLY A 130 4.86 -9.03 -15.69
CA GLY A 130 5.64 -8.03 -14.96
C GLY A 130 4.83 -6.90 -14.36
N ILE A 131 3.50 -6.87 -14.52
CA ILE A 131 2.62 -5.98 -13.77
C ILE A 131 1.97 -6.77 -12.62
N GLY A 132 2.37 -6.44 -11.41
CA GLY A 132 1.76 -6.98 -10.19
C GLY A 132 0.72 -6.03 -9.60
N ARG A 133 0.02 -6.47 -8.56
CA ARG A 133 -0.98 -5.68 -7.83
C ARG A 133 -0.45 -4.29 -7.44
N TRP A 134 0.76 -4.21 -6.91
CA TRP A 134 1.38 -2.93 -6.54
C TRP A 134 1.50 -1.98 -7.75
N SER A 135 1.97 -2.48 -8.90
CA SER A 135 2.09 -1.66 -10.11
C SER A 135 0.73 -1.18 -10.62
N ALA A 136 -0.29 -2.04 -10.56
CA ALA A 136 -1.66 -1.68 -10.91
C ALA A 136 -2.24 -0.61 -9.95
N GLN A 137 -1.97 -0.71 -8.63
CA GLN A 137 -2.35 0.31 -7.66
C GLN A 137 -1.65 1.65 -7.91
N MET A 138 -0.37 1.64 -8.30
CA MET A 138 0.35 2.87 -8.70
C MET A 138 -0.26 3.49 -9.96
N PHE A 139 -0.69 2.68 -10.93
CA PHE A 139 -1.40 3.16 -12.11
C PHE A 139 -2.74 3.81 -11.73
N LEU A 140 -3.54 3.19 -10.87
CA LEU A 140 -4.78 3.75 -10.35
C LEU A 140 -4.57 5.12 -9.66
N MET A 141 -3.55 5.22 -8.79
CA MET A 141 -3.28 6.45 -8.04
C MET A 141 -2.74 7.57 -8.93
N PHE A 142 -1.72 7.27 -9.75
CA PHE A 142 -0.94 8.28 -10.44
C PHE A 142 -1.37 8.52 -11.89
N ARG A 143 -2.11 7.61 -12.49
CA ARG A 143 -2.62 7.78 -13.85
C ARG A 143 -4.13 8.02 -13.88
N LEU A 144 -4.92 7.21 -13.18
CA LEU A 144 -6.37 7.33 -13.15
C LEU A 144 -6.88 8.27 -12.04
N ALA A 145 -6.00 8.81 -11.19
CA ALA A 145 -6.35 9.72 -10.09
C ALA A 145 -7.39 9.13 -9.10
N ARG A 146 -7.41 7.80 -8.94
CA ARG A 146 -8.37 7.16 -8.05
C ARG A 146 -8.10 7.58 -6.60
N PRO A 147 -9.11 8.09 -5.88
CA PRO A 147 -8.89 8.69 -4.56
C PRO A 147 -8.71 7.69 -3.43
N ASN A 148 -9.17 6.44 -3.60
CA ASN A 148 -9.28 5.46 -2.51
C ASN A 148 -8.44 4.21 -2.72
N ILE A 149 -7.20 4.36 -3.13
CA ILE A 149 -6.27 3.25 -3.29
C ILE A 149 -5.35 3.16 -2.07
N LEU A 150 -5.32 1.99 -1.43
CA LEU A 150 -4.41 1.67 -0.32
C LEU A 150 -3.43 0.58 -0.77
N PRO A 151 -2.16 0.93 -1.07
CA PRO A 151 -1.15 -0.06 -1.43
C PRO A 151 -0.57 -0.73 -0.17
N ASP A 152 -1.30 -1.70 0.34
CA ASP A 152 -1.05 -2.39 1.61
C ASP A 152 0.28 -3.17 1.67
N LEU A 153 0.82 -3.55 0.51
CA LEU A 153 2.12 -4.21 0.36
C LEU A 153 3.27 -3.24 0.04
N ASP A 154 2.99 -1.94 -0.08
CA ASP A 154 4.02 -0.94 -0.34
C ASP A 154 4.91 -0.73 0.89
N LEU A 155 6.21 -0.98 0.74
CA LEU A 155 7.16 -0.85 1.85
C LEU A 155 7.27 0.59 2.37
N GLY A 156 7.11 1.59 1.50
CA GLY A 156 7.10 3.01 1.89
C GLY A 156 5.89 3.34 2.75
N VAL A 157 4.70 2.90 2.34
CA VAL A 157 3.47 3.06 3.14
C VAL A 157 3.59 2.34 4.48
N GLN A 158 4.07 1.09 4.50
CA GLN A 158 4.30 0.34 5.74
C GLN A 158 5.27 1.07 6.68
N LYS A 159 6.41 1.55 6.17
CA LYS A 159 7.37 2.32 6.96
C LYS A 159 6.80 3.66 7.43
N GLY A 160 6.05 4.35 6.58
CA GLY A 160 5.36 5.59 6.97
C GLY A 160 4.37 5.38 8.10
N ILE A 161 3.57 4.31 8.03
CA ILE A 161 2.68 3.91 9.11
C ILE A 161 3.48 3.55 10.36
N GLN A 162 4.53 2.73 10.25
CA GLN A 162 5.38 2.40 11.39
C GLN A 162 5.87 3.65 12.09
N HIS A 163 6.36 4.62 11.34
CA HIS A 163 6.86 5.90 11.84
C HIS A 163 5.76 6.75 12.48
N ALA A 164 4.69 7.03 11.74
CA ALA A 164 3.60 7.92 12.16
C ALA A 164 2.86 7.41 13.40
N TYR A 165 2.68 6.10 13.52
CA TYR A 165 1.94 5.47 14.63
C TYR A 165 2.85 4.95 15.75
N GLY A 166 4.17 5.12 15.63
CA GLY A 166 5.14 4.66 16.64
C GLY A 166 5.12 3.14 16.85
N LEU A 167 4.93 2.37 15.78
CA LEU A 167 4.83 0.92 15.88
C LEU A 167 6.22 0.30 16.11
N PRO A 168 6.36 -0.68 17.02
CA PRO A 168 7.65 -1.31 17.33
C PRO A 168 8.18 -2.19 16.17
N LYS A 169 7.29 -2.63 15.29
CA LYS A 169 7.61 -3.48 14.13
C LYS A 169 6.91 -2.97 12.88
N LEU A 170 7.46 -3.33 11.73
CA LEU A 170 6.82 -3.05 10.44
C LEU A 170 5.42 -3.68 10.40
N PRO A 171 4.37 -2.91 10.07
CA PRO A 171 3.02 -3.44 10.01
C PRO A 171 2.89 -4.44 8.85
N THR A 172 2.12 -5.49 9.07
CA THR A 172 1.73 -6.43 8.00
C THR A 172 0.69 -5.79 7.08
N SER A 173 0.46 -6.38 5.90
CA SER A 173 -0.64 -5.96 5.00
C SER A 173 -1.99 -5.87 5.74
N LYS A 174 -2.29 -6.84 6.60
CA LYS A 174 -3.49 -6.84 7.45
C LYS A 174 -3.57 -5.62 8.38
N ASP A 175 -2.43 -5.24 8.99
CA ASP A 175 -2.37 -4.07 9.85
C ASP A 175 -2.56 -2.79 9.06
N VAL A 176 -1.95 -2.70 7.86
CA VAL A 176 -2.12 -1.56 6.95
C VAL A 176 -3.58 -1.40 6.56
N LEU A 177 -4.25 -2.47 6.14
CA LEU A 177 -5.68 -2.44 5.79
C LEU A 177 -6.54 -1.99 6.97
N ARG A 178 -6.33 -2.54 8.16
CA ARG A 178 -7.05 -2.18 9.39
C ARG A 178 -6.83 -0.71 9.80
N ILE A 179 -5.60 -0.20 9.66
CA ILE A 179 -5.30 1.21 9.96
C ILE A 179 -5.92 2.11 8.89
N GLY A 180 -5.80 1.74 7.63
CA GLY A 180 -6.24 2.51 6.49
C GLY A 180 -7.76 2.49 6.26
N GLU A 181 -8.52 1.65 6.94
CA GLU A 181 -10.00 1.62 6.86
C GLU A 181 -10.61 3.00 7.12
N ARG A 182 -10.06 3.73 8.09
CA ARG A 182 -10.48 5.10 8.45
C ARG A 182 -10.08 6.18 7.45
N TRP A 183 -9.21 5.86 6.48
CA TRP A 183 -8.77 6.80 5.45
C TRP A 183 -9.72 6.87 4.26
N GLY A 184 -10.59 5.85 4.12
CA GLY A 184 -11.60 5.88 3.08
C GLY A 184 -12.56 7.08 3.21
N PRO A 185 -12.90 7.71 2.09
CA PRO A 185 -12.62 7.36 0.69
C PRO A 185 -11.35 8.04 0.10
N PHE A 186 -10.37 8.43 0.91
CA PHE A 186 -9.19 9.19 0.49
C PHE A 186 -7.86 8.48 0.78
N ALA A 187 -7.86 7.14 0.72
CA ALA A 187 -6.69 6.33 1.05
C ALA A 187 -5.46 6.64 0.18
N SER A 188 -5.65 7.09 -1.07
CA SER A 188 -4.55 7.52 -1.94
C SER A 188 -3.80 8.74 -1.38
N VAL A 189 -4.54 9.72 -0.87
CA VAL A 189 -3.97 10.92 -0.23
C VAL A 189 -3.24 10.53 1.06
N ALA A 190 -3.85 9.69 1.89
CA ALA A 190 -3.22 9.18 3.11
C ALA A 190 -1.92 8.43 2.81
N SER A 191 -1.92 7.56 1.79
CA SER A 191 -0.73 6.81 1.35
C SER A 191 0.38 7.75 0.88
N TRP A 192 0.04 8.83 0.20
CA TRP A 192 1.00 9.87 -0.19
C TRP A 192 1.67 10.50 1.04
N TYR A 193 0.93 10.81 2.09
CA TYR A 193 1.50 11.33 3.33
C TYR A 193 2.40 10.31 4.03
N MET A 194 2.09 9.01 3.94
CA MET A 194 2.98 7.96 4.48
C MET A 194 4.32 7.90 3.76
N TRP A 195 4.38 8.22 2.48
CA TRP A 195 5.68 8.39 1.79
C TRP A 195 6.38 9.67 2.20
N ARG A 196 5.67 10.79 2.28
CA ARG A 196 6.28 12.11 2.56
C ARG A 196 6.86 12.21 3.96
N VAL A 197 6.22 11.63 4.97
CA VAL A 197 6.75 11.67 6.34
C VAL A 197 8.15 11.04 6.46
N LEU A 198 8.50 10.11 5.58
CA LEU A 198 9.82 9.49 5.54
C LEU A 198 10.91 10.39 4.94
N GLU A 199 10.52 11.44 4.23
CA GLU A 199 11.43 12.41 3.60
C GLU A 199 11.74 13.61 4.51
N LEU A 200 11.00 13.75 5.62
CA LEU A 200 11.25 14.79 6.60
C LEU A 200 12.65 14.64 7.22
N PRO A 201 13.33 15.75 7.58
CA PRO A 201 14.61 15.70 8.28
C PRO A 201 14.57 14.83 9.54
N ARG A 202 15.63 14.06 9.81
CA ARG A 202 15.69 13.13 10.96
C ARG A 202 15.36 13.76 12.31
N VAL A 203 15.64 15.04 12.50
CA VAL A 203 15.30 15.79 13.71
C VAL A 203 13.80 15.86 13.92
N MET A 204 13.02 16.12 12.85
CA MET A 204 11.56 16.14 12.92
C MET A 204 10.98 14.73 13.10
N GLN A 205 11.57 13.73 12.45
CA GLN A 205 11.18 12.31 12.61
C GLN A 205 11.34 11.81 14.06
N GLN A 206 12.41 12.22 14.77
CA GLN A 206 12.65 11.85 16.17
C GLN A 206 11.63 12.51 17.13
N GLN A 207 11.23 13.73 16.87
CA GLN A 207 10.23 14.43 17.69
C GLN A 207 8.83 13.83 17.58
N SER A 208 8.42 13.35 16.40
CA SER A 208 7.14 12.69 16.19
C SER A 208 7.07 11.36 16.94
N VAL A 209 8.14 10.55 16.89
CA VAL A 209 8.25 9.27 17.62
C VAL A 209 8.22 9.48 19.13
N SER A 210 8.96 10.48 19.65
CA SER A 210 9.00 10.76 21.09
C SER A 210 7.66 11.26 21.63
N ARG A 211 6.93 12.09 20.87
CA ARG A 211 5.58 12.55 21.21
C ARG A 211 4.56 11.40 21.22
N SER A 212 4.65 10.48 20.26
CA SER A 212 3.80 9.29 20.19
C SER A 212 4.05 8.35 21.37
N ALA A 213 5.31 8.06 21.70
CA ALA A 213 5.70 7.21 22.81
C ALA A 213 5.26 7.78 24.18
N ALA A 214 5.42 9.10 24.37
CA ALA A 214 4.99 9.78 25.60
C ALA A 214 3.46 9.71 25.80
N ARG A 215 2.68 9.74 24.73
CA ARG A 215 1.21 9.64 24.78
C ARG A 215 0.75 8.23 25.11
N THR A 216 1.43 7.21 24.59
CA THR A 216 1.15 5.80 24.89
C THR A 216 1.44 5.51 26.37
N ALA A 217 2.56 6.01 26.91
CA ALA A 217 2.92 5.89 28.31
C ALA A 217 1.89 6.57 29.25
N ARG A 218 1.36 7.73 28.85
CA ARG A 218 0.34 8.46 29.61
C ARG A 218 -1.02 7.74 29.65
N LYS A 219 -1.35 6.98 28.59
CA LYS A 219 -2.60 6.20 28.52
C LYS A 219 -2.57 4.94 29.37
N THR A 220 -1.37 4.38 29.59
CA THR A 220 -1.16 3.19 30.44
C THR A 220 -0.98 3.52 31.92
N SER A 221 -0.67 4.78 32.27
CA SER A 221 -0.46 5.25 33.65
C SER A 221 -1.68 5.93 34.30
N ALA A 222 -2.86 5.88 33.69
CA ALA A 222 -4.07 6.38 34.34
C ALA A 222 -4.42 5.49 35.52
N PRO A 223 -4.56 6.04 36.74
CA PRO A 223 -4.82 5.23 37.94
C PRO A 223 -6.21 4.58 37.83
N LYS A 224 -6.26 3.26 37.99
CA LYS A 224 -7.52 2.54 38.22
C LYS A 224 -8.16 3.11 39.46
N ALA A 225 -9.33 3.75 39.32
CA ALA A 225 -10.14 4.21 40.44
C ALA A 225 -10.40 3.03 41.42
N GLY A 226 -9.86 3.16 42.62
CA GLY A 226 -9.98 2.17 43.67
C GLY A 226 -11.42 2.00 44.08
N LYS A 227 -11.96 0.80 43.98
CA LYS A 227 -13.18 0.40 44.71
C LYS A 227 -12.80 0.14 46.18
N SER A 228 -13.25 1.05 47.00
CA SER A 228 -13.24 0.95 48.46
C SER A 228 -13.87 -0.36 48.93
N ALA A 229 -13.13 -1.13 49.71
CA ALA A 229 -13.60 -2.33 50.41
C ALA A 229 -14.25 -1.93 51.71
N ALA A 230 -15.52 -2.24 51.89
CA ALA A 230 -16.18 -2.26 53.18
C ALA A 230 -16.03 -3.64 53.82
N ARG A 231 -15.36 -3.67 55.00
CA ARG A 231 -15.21 -4.77 55.92
C ARG A 231 -16.48 -4.96 56.75
N LYS A 232 -16.95 -6.23 56.88
CA LYS A 232 -17.60 -6.87 58.07
C LYS A 232 -17.74 -8.34 57.66
N GLY A 233 -17.26 -9.34 58.32
CA GLY A 233 -17.17 -9.68 59.74
C GLY A 233 -17.85 -11.03 59.96
N ALA A 234 -17.11 -11.99 60.56
CA ALA A 234 -17.54 -13.19 61.30
C ALA A 234 -17.93 -14.44 60.49
N SER A 235 -17.23 -15.49 60.66
CA SER A 235 -17.26 -16.58 61.61
C SER A 235 -17.57 -17.98 61.02
N ARG A 236 -16.55 -18.88 61.10
CA ARG A 236 -16.61 -20.28 61.61
C ARG A 236 -17.62 -21.28 60.97
N LYS A 237 -17.17 -22.34 60.29
CA LYS A 237 -17.10 -23.70 60.91
C LYS A 237 -16.63 -24.76 59.91
N LYS A 238 -15.91 -25.73 60.42
CA LYS A 238 -15.36 -26.96 59.93
C LYS A 238 -16.38 -27.92 59.29
N ALA A 239 -15.95 -28.75 58.34
CA ALA A 239 -16.00 -30.23 58.30
C ALA A 239 -15.63 -30.71 56.90
N THR A 240 -14.51 -31.35 56.72
CA THR A 240 -14.20 -32.81 56.59
C THR A 240 -15.20 -33.63 55.79
N THR A 241 -14.75 -34.23 54.72
CA THR A 241 -14.58 -35.66 54.40
C THR A 241 -14.72 -35.89 52.91
N ARG A 242 -13.71 -36.44 52.30
CA ARG A 242 -13.35 -37.79 51.91
C ARG A 242 -13.92 -38.31 50.58
N LYS A 243 -12.96 -38.74 49.70
CA LYS A 243 -12.94 -39.96 48.87
C LYS A 243 -14.02 -40.08 47.75
N ALA A 244 -13.74 -40.53 46.57
CA ALA A 244 -12.89 -41.54 45.92
C ALA A 244 -13.05 -41.36 44.39
N ALA A 245 -12.09 -41.41 43.53
CA ALA A 245 -11.55 -42.52 42.76
C ALA A 245 -12.54 -43.37 41.96
N THR A 246 -12.38 -43.38 40.68
CA THR A 246 -12.35 -44.50 39.71
C THR A 246 -12.35 -43.93 38.30
N ARG A 247 -11.34 -43.99 37.45
CA ARG A 247 -10.79 -45.07 36.64
C ARG A 247 -11.81 -45.80 35.76
N THR A 248 -11.69 -45.67 34.44
CA THR A 248 -11.56 -46.70 33.40
C THR A 248 -11.77 -46.08 32.03
N THR A 249 -10.82 -46.01 31.14
CA THR A 249 -10.23 -46.91 30.16
C THR A 249 -11.02 -47.13 28.86
N LYS A 250 -10.28 -46.92 27.76
CA LYS A 250 -10.32 -47.67 26.46
C LYS A 250 -11.49 -47.35 25.50
N ALA A 251 -11.37 -47.26 24.24
CA ALA A 251 -10.36 -47.58 23.23
C ALA A 251 -10.92 -47.19 21.82
N SER A 252 -10.05 -46.70 20.95
CA SER A 252 -9.75 -47.29 19.66
C SER A 252 -10.87 -47.49 18.62
N ARG A 253 -10.82 -46.80 17.51
CA ARG A 253 -10.58 -47.41 16.18
C ARG A 253 -10.73 -46.36 15.03
N LYS A 254 -9.68 -46.17 14.25
CA LYS A 254 -9.64 -45.97 12.80
C LYS A 254 -10.05 -47.29 12.13
N PRO A 255 -10.27 -47.41 10.81
CA PRO A 255 -10.07 -46.51 9.67
C PRO A 255 -11.20 -46.61 8.61
N ARG A 256 -11.30 -45.70 7.70
CA ARG A 256 -11.03 -45.82 6.25
C ARG A 256 -11.25 -44.46 5.58
#